data_a25470989ddf3ddbe5c9d09a041691de
#
_entry.id   a25470989ddf3ddbe5c9d09a041691de
#
_cell.length_a   1.000
_cell.length_b   1.000
_cell.length_c   1.000
_cell.angle_alpha   90.00
_cell.angle_beta   90.00
_cell.angle_gamma   90.00
#
_symmetry.space_group_name_H-M   'P 1'
#
loop_
_entity.id
_entity.type
_entity.pdbx_description
1 polymer ?
#
loop_
_entity_poly.entity_id
_entity_poly.type
_entity_poly.pdbx_seq_one_letter_code
_entity_poly.pdbx_strand_id
1 'polypeptide(L)'
;MPERYAELKLNQDQIDEIEQAFERADKAQREFEKWDQASIDRAIKSVAQIVANSKTFHELVELGIQESAFGDPVSREAKRFKIRGILRDCLREKSVGIIEEIPEKRLVKYAK
;
A
#
# COMPACT_ATOMS: atom_id res chain seq x y z
N MET A 1 -2.28 -21.67 20.64
CA MET A 1 -2.98 -20.37 20.69
C MET A 1 -3.67 -20.25 22.04
N PRO A 2 -3.62 -19.08 22.71
CA PRO A 2 -4.36 -18.90 23.96
C PRO A 2 -5.87 -19.09 23.70
N GLU A 3 -6.55 -19.77 24.57
CA GLU A 3 -8.01 -20.04 24.53
C GLU A 3 -8.87 -18.79 24.28
N ARG A 4 -8.37 -17.62 24.68
CA ARG A 4 -9.02 -16.31 24.49
C ARG A 4 -9.40 -15.98 23.03
N TYR A 5 -8.73 -16.57 22.05
CA TYR A 5 -9.03 -16.32 20.62
C TYR A 5 -9.95 -17.39 20.00
N ALA A 6 -10.19 -18.49 20.70
CA ALA A 6 -11.09 -19.55 20.22
C ALA A 6 -12.57 -19.11 20.19
N GLU A 7 -12.93 -18.07 20.95
CA GLU A 7 -14.30 -17.55 21.06
C GLU A 7 -14.59 -16.38 20.13
N LEU A 8 -13.57 -15.80 19.46
CA LEU A 8 -13.75 -14.71 18.52
C LEU A 8 -14.24 -15.24 17.17
N LYS A 9 -15.55 -15.38 17.05
CA LYS A 9 -16.21 -15.71 15.78
C LYS A 9 -16.72 -14.43 15.13
N LEU A 10 -16.41 -14.28 13.85
CA LEU A 10 -17.01 -13.23 13.03
C LEU A 10 -18.51 -13.51 12.88
N ASN A 11 -19.32 -12.47 12.94
CA ASN A 11 -20.72 -12.57 12.55
C ASN A 11 -20.85 -12.50 11.02
N GLN A 12 -22.05 -12.80 10.49
CA GLN A 12 -22.25 -12.87 9.05
C GLN A 12 -21.99 -11.51 8.37
N ASP A 13 -22.42 -10.42 8.98
CA ASP A 13 -22.21 -9.06 8.40
C ASP A 13 -20.72 -8.73 8.26
N GLN A 14 -19.91 -9.13 9.23
CA GLN A 14 -18.45 -8.94 9.15
C GLN A 14 -17.80 -9.80 8.07
N ILE A 15 -18.28 -11.03 7.90
CA ILE A 15 -17.83 -11.92 6.82
C ILE A 15 -18.20 -11.32 5.47
N ASP A 16 -19.44 -10.89 5.29
CA ASP A 16 -19.94 -10.29 4.06
C ASP A 16 -19.18 -9.00 3.70
N GLU A 17 -18.83 -8.17 4.69
CA GLU A 17 -18.03 -6.96 4.48
C GLU A 17 -16.63 -7.30 3.96
N ILE A 18 -15.97 -8.31 4.55
CA ILE A 18 -14.65 -8.78 4.13
C ILE A 18 -14.70 -9.34 2.71
N GLU A 19 -15.68 -10.20 2.42
CA GLU A 19 -15.84 -10.81 1.10
C GLU A 19 -16.10 -9.76 0.02
N GLN A 20 -16.99 -8.81 0.27
CA GLN A 20 -17.25 -7.70 -0.66
C GLN A 20 -16.02 -6.82 -0.88
N ALA A 21 -15.23 -6.56 0.18
CA ALA A 21 -14.00 -5.80 0.05
C ALA A 21 -12.98 -6.56 -0.82
N PHE A 22 -12.85 -7.88 -0.61
CA PHE A 22 -11.99 -8.73 -1.41
C PHE A 22 -12.41 -8.77 -2.89
N GLU A 23 -13.68 -8.98 -3.18
CA GLU A 23 -14.19 -9.01 -4.55
C GLU A 23 -13.93 -7.69 -5.30
N ARG A 24 -14.16 -6.54 -4.62
CA ARG A 24 -13.83 -5.23 -5.21
C ARG A 24 -12.35 -5.08 -5.51
N ALA A 25 -11.50 -5.53 -4.59
CA ALA A 25 -10.06 -5.47 -4.75
C ALA A 25 -9.56 -6.40 -5.87
N ASP A 26 -10.05 -7.64 -5.92
CA ASP A 26 -9.69 -8.60 -6.97
C ASP A 26 -10.09 -8.10 -8.36
N LYS A 27 -11.30 -7.58 -8.50
CA LYS A 27 -11.76 -6.97 -9.75
C LYS A 27 -10.90 -5.79 -10.18
N ALA A 28 -10.57 -4.90 -9.25
CA ALA A 28 -9.70 -3.76 -9.53
C ALA A 28 -8.29 -4.20 -9.90
N GLN A 29 -7.74 -5.22 -9.23
CA GLN A 29 -6.42 -5.78 -9.52
C GLN A 29 -6.36 -6.36 -10.93
N ARG A 30 -7.37 -7.09 -11.38
CA ARG A 30 -7.43 -7.64 -12.73
C ARG A 30 -7.40 -6.55 -13.83
N GLU A 31 -7.96 -5.39 -13.56
CA GLU A 31 -7.87 -4.24 -14.47
C GLU A 31 -6.50 -3.56 -14.37
N PHE A 32 -5.97 -3.40 -13.17
CA PHE A 32 -4.68 -2.78 -12.92
C PHE A 32 -3.51 -3.56 -13.54
N GLU A 33 -3.58 -4.89 -13.55
CA GLU A 33 -2.57 -5.76 -14.17
C GLU A 33 -2.37 -5.53 -15.68
N LYS A 34 -3.35 -4.91 -16.34
CA LYS A 34 -3.29 -4.60 -17.78
C LYS A 34 -2.61 -3.25 -18.07
N TRP A 35 -2.31 -2.48 -17.04
CA TRP A 35 -1.77 -1.14 -17.20
C TRP A 35 -0.29 -1.16 -17.57
N ASP A 36 0.12 -0.21 -18.40
CA ASP A 36 1.51 0.03 -18.71
C ASP A 36 2.24 0.76 -17.56
N GLN A 37 3.58 0.75 -17.61
CA GLN A 37 4.41 1.39 -16.59
C GLN A 37 4.07 2.88 -16.40
N ALA A 38 3.82 3.60 -17.48
CA ALA A 38 3.52 5.04 -17.42
C ALA A 38 2.18 5.31 -16.69
N SER A 39 1.19 4.45 -16.89
CA SER A 39 -0.11 4.56 -16.22
C SER A 39 0.00 4.21 -14.75
N ILE A 40 0.74 3.17 -14.42
CA ILE A 40 1.04 2.78 -13.03
C ILE A 40 1.80 3.89 -12.31
N ASP A 41 2.85 4.44 -12.94
CA ASP A 41 3.62 5.55 -12.36
C ASP A 41 2.75 6.77 -12.07
N ARG A 42 1.82 7.11 -12.95
CA ARG A 42 0.88 8.21 -12.70
C ARG A 42 -0.01 7.95 -11.49
N ALA A 43 -0.56 6.74 -11.39
CA ALA A 43 -1.40 6.35 -10.25
C ALA A 43 -0.61 6.39 -8.93
N ILE A 44 0.58 5.79 -8.90
CA ILE A 44 1.45 5.76 -7.73
C ILE A 44 1.87 7.18 -7.33
N LYS A 45 2.27 8.03 -8.30
CA LYS A 45 2.62 9.43 -8.03
C LYS A 45 1.46 10.21 -7.44
N SER A 46 0.25 10.00 -7.94
CA SER A 46 -0.95 10.67 -7.43
C SER A 46 -1.23 10.30 -5.99
N VAL A 47 -1.21 9.00 -5.66
CA VAL A 47 -1.40 8.52 -4.29
C VAL A 47 -0.28 9.01 -3.37
N ALA A 48 0.99 8.88 -3.81
CA ALA A 48 2.15 9.32 -3.05
C ALA A 48 2.11 10.83 -2.74
N GLN A 49 1.69 11.65 -3.70
CA GLN A 49 1.56 13.10 -3.53
C GLN A 49 0.49 13.45 -2.49
N ILE A 50 -0.64 12.76 -2.51
CA ILE A 50 -1.72 12.98 -1.53
C ILE A 50 -1.25 12.60 -0.13
N VAL A 51 -0.72 11.39 0.04
CA VAL A 51 -0.28 10.89 1.35
C VAL A 51 0.90 11.66 1.91
N ALA A 52 1.88 12.01 1.06
CA ALA A 52 3.08 12.73 1.50
C ALA A 52 2.90 14.26 1.61
N ASN A 53 1.76 14.79 1.20
CA ASN A 53 1.42 16.19 1.41
C ASN A 53 1.40 16.51 2.91
N SER A 54 1.97 17.66 3.31
CA SER A 54 2.12 17.99 4.73
C SER A 54 0.79 18.09 5.47
N LYS A 55 -0.21 18.69 4.84
CA LYS A 55 -1.53 18.86 5.44
C LYS A 55 -2.22 17.52 5.63
N THR A 56 -2.34 16.74 4.55
CA THR A 56 -2.99 15.42 4.60
C THR A 56 -2.27 14.47 5.54
N PHE A 57 -0.92 14.50 5.54
CA PHE A 57 -0.14 13.66 6.44
C PHE A 57 -0.40 14.00 7.91
N HIS A 58 -0.47 15.29 8.24
CA HIS A 58 -0.81 15.76 9.58
C HIS A 58 -2.20 15.29 10.03
N GLU A 59 -3.22 15.47 9.17
CA GLU A 59 -4.59 15.00 9.42
C GLU A 59 -4.64 13.49 9.67
N LEU A 60 -3.90 12.70 8.88
CA LEU A 60 -3.80 11.25 9.05
C LEU A 60 -3.06 10.85 10.34
N VAL A 61 -2.07 11.61 10.76
CA VAL A 61 -1.37 11.38 12.03
C VAL A 61 -2.32 11.60 13.20
N GLU A 62 -3.04 12.72 13.21
CA GLU A 62 -4.02 13.01 14.25
C GLU A 62 -5.12 11.95 14.33
N LEU A 63 -5.73 11.62 13.20
CA LEU A 63 -6.76 10.59 13.11
C LEU A 63 -6.24 9.23 13.61
N GLY A 64 -5.06 8.82 13.16
CA GLY A 64 -4.47 7.53 13.54
C GLY A 64 -4.14 7.44 15.03
N ILE A 65 -3.76 8.55 15.69
CA ILE A 65 -3.56 8.59 17.14
C ILE A 65 -4.91 8.53 17.86
N GLN A 66 -5.88 9.30 17.38
CA GLN A 66 -7.22 9.34 17.97
C GLN A 66 -7.92 7.97 17.93
N GLU A 67 -7.87 7.29 16.80
CA GLU A 67 -8.52 5.97 16.63
C GLU A 67 -7.80 4.83 17.37
N SER A 68 -6.47 4.85 17.36
CA SER A 68 -5.66 3.77 17.97
C SER A 68 -5.33 3.99 19.44
N ALA A 69 -5.48 5.21 19.95
CA ALA A 69 -4.94 5.66 21.24
C ALA A 69 -3.44 5.37 21.40
N PHE A 70 -2.69 5.27 20.30
CA PHE A 70 -1.30 4.87 20.29
C PHE A 70 -0.42 5.78 19.45
N GLY A 71 0.70 6.20 20.01
CA GLY A 71 1.74 6.97 19.36
C GLY A 71 1.85 8.40 19.84
N ASP A 72 3.08 8.91 19.79
CA ASP A 72 3.42 10.29 20.09
C ASP A 72 3.27 11.16 18.83
N PRO A 73 2.54 12.29 18.89
CA PRO A 73 2.29 13.14 17.73
C PRO A 73 3.56 13.63 17.04
N VAL A 74 4.56 14.05 17.81
CA VAL A 74 5.82 14.59 17.26
C VAL A 74 6.59 13.51 16.49
N SER A 75 6.73 12.33 17.08
CA SER A 75 7.41 11.19 16.45
C SER A 75 6.66 10.68 15.23
N ARG A 76 5.33 10.69 15.26
CA ARG A 76 4.53 10.27 14.09
C ARG A 76 4.64 11.27 12.95
N GLU A 77 4.60 12.57 13.23
CA GLU A 77 4.77 13.62 12.23
C GLU A 77 6.16 13.55 11.57
N ALA A 78 7.20 13.27 12.34
CA ALA A 78 8.57 13.12 11.83
C ALA A 78 8.73 11.97 10.81
N LYS A 79 7.86 10.95 10.86
CA LYS A 79 7.85 9.85 9.88
C LYS A 79 7.60 10.29 8.44
N ARG A 80 6.99 11.44 8.24
CA ARG A 80 6.75 12.00 6.91
C ARG A 80 8.05 12.11 6.10
N PHE A 81 9.15 12.52 6.70
CA PHE A 81 10.44 12.60 6.00
C PHE A 81 10.93 11.24 5.52
N LYS A 82 10.80 10.20 6.37
CA LYS A 82 11.15 8.82 6.02
C LYS A 82 10.25 8.28 4.90
N ILE A 83 8.95 8.51 5.01
CA ILE A 83 7.97 8.08 3.99
C ILE A 83 8.26 8.73 2.64
N ARG A 84 8.56 10.01 2.61
CA ARG A 84 8.94 10.71 1.36
C ARG A 84 10.19 10.11 0.72
N GLY A 85 11.19 9.74 1.52
CA GLY A 85 12.39 9.06 1.04
C GLY A 85 12.06 7.71 0.40
N ILE A 86 11.27 6.89 1.06
CA ILE A 86 10.83 5.58 0.58
C ILE A 86 10.02 5.73 -0.72
N LEU A 87 9.06 6.64 -0.76
CA LEU A 87 8.24 6.88 -1.94
C LEU A 87 9.08 7.33 -3.14
N ARG A 88 10.07 8.20 -2.92
CA ARG A 88 11.00 8.62 -3.97
C ARG A 88 11.77 7.43 -4.56
N ASP A 89 12.21 6.52 -3.71
CA ASP A 89 12.97 5.35 -4.16
C ASP A 89 12.05 4.36 -4.88
N CYS A 90 10.86 4.09 -4.38
CA CYS A 90 9.85 3.27 -5.05
C CYS A 90 9.46 3.80 -6.44
N LEU A 91 9.34 5.12 -6.60
CA LEU A 91 8.98 5.75 -7.88
C LEU A 91 10.09 5.65 -8.96
N ARG A 92 11.28 5.20 -8.59
CA ARG A 92 12.39 4.93 -9.53
C ARG A 92 12.44 3.50 -10.00
N GLU A 93 11.73 2.60 -9.29
CA GLU A 93 11.72 1.19 -9.62
C GLU A 93 10.77 0.89 -10.77
N LYS A 94 11.19 -0.04 -11.62
CA LYS A 94 10.34 -0.59 -12.67
C LYS A 94 9.44 -1.66 -12.06
N SER A 95 8.14 -1.51 -12.21
CA SER A 95 7.13 -2.35 -11.54
C SER A 95 6.36 -3.28 -12.48
N VAL A 96 6.58 -3.15 -13.79
CA VAL A 96 5.88 -3.95 -14.82
C VAL A 96 6.83 -4.35 -15.93
N GLY A 97 6.71 -5.60 -16.39
CA GLY A 97 7.45 -6.14 -17.50
C GLY A 97 8.87 -6.55 -17.16
N ILE A 98 9.72 -6.61 -18.18
CA ILE A 98 11.11 -7.03 -18.02
C ILE A 98 11.91 -5.94 -17.31
N ILE A 99 12.45 -6.27 -16.14
CA ILE A 99 13.30 -5.38 -15.35
C ILE A 99 14.74 -5.45 -15.85
N GLU A 100 15.25 -6.67 -16.06
CA GLU A 100 16.64 -6.92 -16.43
C GLU A 100 16.74 -8.24 -17.20
N GLU A 101 17.57 -8.26 -18.22
CA GLU A 101 17.99 -9.47 -18.93
C GLU A 101 19.47 -9.72 -18.69
N ILE A 102 19.81 -10.96 -18.32
CA ILE A 102 21.20 -11.39 -18.07
C ILE A 102 21.47 -12.59 -18.99
N PRO A 103 21.82 -12.34 -20.28
CA PRO A 103 21.94 -13.38 -21.30
C PRO A 103 22.94 -14.49 -20.96
N GLU A 104 24.07 -14.13 -20.36
CA GLU A 104 25.12 -15.08 -19.95
C GLU A 104 24.66 -16.07 -18.88
N LYS A 105 23.63 -15.71 -18.11
CA LYS A 105 22.99 -16.57 -17.10
C LYS A 105 21.69 -17.18 -17.58
N ARG A 106 21.24 -16.85 -18.80
CA ARG A 106 19.90 -17.19 -19.34
C ARG A 106 18.78 -16.83 -18.37
N LEU A 107 18.89 -15.65 -17.78
CA LEU A 107 17.99 -15.19 -16.73
C LEU A 107 17.28 -13.91 -17.15
N VAL A 108 15.97 -13.88 -16.95
CA VAL A 108 15.15 -12.68 -17.14
C VAL A 108 14.46 -12.38 -15.81
N LYS A 109 14.68 -11.17 -15.30
CA LYS A 109 13.92 -10.65 -14.15
C LYS A 109 12.68 -9.94 -14.66
N TYR A 110 11.55 -10.37 -14.17
CA TYR A 110 10.25 -9.86 -14.57
C TYR A 110 9.48 -9.34 -13.37
N ALA A 111 8.85 -8.16 -13.48
CA ALA A 111 7.90 -7.62 -12.52
C ALA A 111 6.46 -7.79 -13.07
N LYS A 112 5.58 -8.25 -12.18
CA LYS A 112 4.18 -8.47 -12.48
C LYS A 112 3.29 -7.66 -11.55
#